data_e43f1d9be35227fab270bae2d9ee5b2d
#
_entry.id   e43f1d9be35227fab270bae2d9ee5b2d
#
_cell.length_a   1.000
_cell.length_b   1.000
_cell.length_c   1.000
_cell.angle_alpha   90.00
_cell.angle_beta   90.00
_cell.angle_gamma   90.00
#
_symmetry.space_group_name_H-M   'P 1'
#
loop_
_entity.id
_entity.type
_entity.pdbx_description
1 polymer ?
#
loop_
_entity_poly.entity_id
_entity_poly.type
_entity_poly.pdbx_seq_one_letter_code
_entity_poly.pdbx_strand_id
1 'polypeptide(L)'
;MEQIKCPGQDTRYWTPGDIFTAECPKCGAEIEFFKDDTRRRCAWCGHLFYNPKIELGCAEWCQYADKCVPELFKEKQAMQTFKQRLKDRALGLAAGDPDLAAHLDRCLALATDLLKAEGGDPKVVFAALLLQKASPEQAGNLLAELETEPEISRSVLEVLRSDPMTSNINEHIYQDVLTLADRESGGGGAAPLHTRTAQRLADKH
;
A
#
# COMPACT_ATOMS: atom_id res chain seq x y z
N MET A 1 -39.42 -3.06 4.28
CA MET A 1 -37.96 -3.37 4.49
C MET A 1 -37.23 -2.05 4.41
N GLU A 2 -36.84 -1.50 5.55
CA GLU A 2 -35.98 -0.30 5.57
C GLU A 2 -34.64 -0.66 4.93
N GLN A 3 -34.32 -0.01 3.84
CA GLN A 3 -32.97 -0.07 3.28
C GLN A 3 -32.03 0.58 4.30
N ILE A 4 -31.18 -0.20 4.92
CA ILE A 4 -30.11 0.31 5.79
C ILE A 4 -29.20 1.14 4.89
N LYS A 5 -29.36 2.47 4.92
CA LYS A 5 -28.46 3.39 4.22
C LYS A 5 -27.16 3.49 5.01
N CYS A 6 -26.05 3.34 4.32
CA CYS A 6 -24.74 3.62 4.87
C CYS A 6 -24.70 5.08 5.36
N PRO A 7 -24.08 5.40 6.52
CA PRO A 7 -23.97 6.79 7.01
C PRO A 7 -23.38 7.76 5.97
N GLY A 8 -22.46 7.31 5.12
CA GLY A 8 -21.89 8.10 4.03
C GLY A 8 -22.88 8.41 2.88
N GLN A 9 -23.99 7.67 2.78
CA GLN A 9 -25.04 7.85 1.77
C GLN A 9 -26.23 8.69 2.27
N ASP A 10 -26.21 9.14 3.52
CA ASP A 10 -27.28 9.94 4.08
C ASP A 10 -27.09 11.41 3.69
N THR A 11 -27.91 11.86 2.72
CA THR A 11 -27.87 13.22 2.15
C THR A 11 -28.12 14.34 3.18
N ARG A 12 -28.62 14.02 4.37
CA ARG A 12 -28.81 15.00 5.49
C ARG A 12 -27.50 15.57 6.01
N TYR A 13 -26.40 14.88 5.79
CA TYR A 13 -25.05 15.28 6.24
C TYR A 13 -24.18 15.81 5.09
N TRP A 14 -24.75 16.03 3.91
CA TRP A 14 -24.01 16.50 2.75
C TRP A 14 -23.72 18.00 2.84
N THR A 15 -22.52 18.35 2.43
CA THR A 15 -22.05 19.73 2.29
C THR A 15 -21.89 20.09 0.80
N PRO A 16 -21.79 21.38 0.43
CA PRO A 16 -21.57 21.76 -0.96
C PRO A 16 -20.35 21.14 -1.62
N GLY A 17 -19.35 20.70 -0.84
CA GLY A 17 -18.16 20.02 -1.36
C GLY A 17 -18.33 18.52 -1.65
N ASP A 18 -19.48 17.95 -1.30
CA ASP A 18 -19.80 16.52 -1.52
C ASP A 18 -20.31 16.24 -2.95
N ILE A 19 -20.50 17.31 -3.75
CA ILE A 19 -20.73 17.25 -5.20
C ILE A 19 -19.54 17.95 -5.85
N PHE A 20 -18.84 17.26 -6.75
CA PHE A 20 -17.65 17.79 -7.40
C PHE A 20 -17.47 17.21 -8.80
N THR A 21 -16.65 17.85 -9.61
CA THR A 21 -16.25 17.35 -10.94
C THR A 21 -14.89 16.68 -10.90
N ALA A 22 -14.71 15.66 -11.73
CA ALA A 22 -13.44 15.00 -11.98
C ALA A 22 -13.26 14.74 -13.47
N GLU A 23 -12.03 14.84 -13.95
CA GLU A 23 -11.71 14.57 -15.33
C GLU A 23 -11.64 13.07 -15.62
N CYS A 24 -12.25 12.65 -16.72
CA CYS A 24 -12.15 11.28 -17.18
C CYS A 24 -10.71 10.95 -17.58
N PRO A 25 -10.07 9.93 -16.99
CA PRO A 25 -8.67 9.61 -17.27
C PRO A 25 -8.42 9.15 -18.72
N LYS A 26 -9.49 8.80 -19.47
CA LYS A 26 -9.37 8.34 -20.84
C LYS A 26 -9.54 9.47 -21.88
N CYS A 27 -10.41 10.45 -21.64
CA CYS A 27 -10.77 11.45 -22.64
C CYS A 27 -10.75 12.89 -22.13
N GLY A 28 -10.45 13.14 -20.85
CA GLY A 28 -10.39 14.48 -20.25
C GLY A 28 -11.74 15.17 -20.03
N ALA A 29 -12.87 14.52 -20.36
CA ALA A 29 -14.19 15.12 -20.15
C ALA A 29 -14.50 15.23 -18.66
N GLU A 30 -15.08 16.35 -18.24
CA GLU A 30 -15.52 16.57 -16.86
C GLU A 30 -16.78 15.74 -16.57
N ILE A 31 -16.74 15.01 -15.46
CA ILE A 31 -17.82 14.17 -14.96
C ILE A 31 -18.13 14.57 -13.53
N GLU A 32 -19.39 14.82 -13.26
CA GLU A 32 -19.88 15.12 -11.91
C GLU A 32 -19.94 13.84 -11.07
N PHE A 33 -19.39 13.91 -9.88
CA PHE A 33 -19.45 12.88 -8.84
C PHE A 33 -20.20 13.39 -7.62
N PHE A 34 -20.95 12.50 -7.01
CA PHE A 34 -21.46 12.65 -5.67
C PHE A 34 -20.51 11.91 -4.70
N LYS A 35 -20.47 12.33 -3.45
CA LYS A 35 -19.63 11.73 -2.40
C LYS A 35 -19.85 10.22 -2.25
N ASP A 36 -21.09 9.76 -2.43
CA ASP A 36 -21.50 8.36 -2.31
C ASP A 36 -21.34 7.55 -3.60
N ASP A 37 -20.99 8.20 -4.72
CA ASP A 37 -20.65 7.47 -5.93
C ASP A 37 -19.33 6.71 -5.73
N THR A 38 -19.36 5.40 -5.90
CA THR A 38 -18.14 4.60 -5.91
C THR A 38 -17.43 4.67 -7.26
N ARG A 39 -18.20 4.68 -8.35
CA ARG A 39 -17.72 4.76 -9.74
C ARG A 39 -18.77 5.36 -10.65
N ARG A 40 -18.32 6.04 -11.71
CA ARG A 40 -19.20 6.56 -12.77
C ARG A 40 -18.68 6.22 -14.16
N ARG A 41 -19.62 6.12 -15.08
CA ARG A 41 -19.32 5.92 -16.50
C ARG A 41 -19.25 7.28 -17.19
N CYS A 42 -18.14 7.56 -17.89
CA CYS A 42 -18.02 8.75 -18.71
C CYS A 42 -19.09 8.78 -19.80
N ALA A 43 -19.87 9.85 -19.86
CA ALA A 43 -20.93 10.02 -20.85
C ALA A 43 -20.38 10.16 -22.28
N TRP A 44 -19.12 10.60 -22.45
CA TRP A 44 -18.48 10.84 -23.76
C TRP A 44 -17.81 9.61 -24.34
N CYS A 45 -17.02 8.87 -23.53
CA CYS A 45 -16.23 7.74 -24.04
C CYS A 45 -16.60 6.39 -23.46
N GLY A 46 -17.62 6.33 -22.57
CA GLY A 46 -18.08 5.10 -21.93
C GLY A 46 -17.11 4.49 -20.92
N HIS A 47 -15.94 5.13 -20.67
CA HIS A 47 -14.97 4.63 -19.70
C HIS A 47 -15.55 4.67 -18.29
N LEU A 48 -15.43 3.55 -17.56
CA LEU A 48 -15.84 3.43 -16.16
C LEU A 48 -14.61 3.73 -15.29
N PHE A 49 -14.73 4.67 -14.36
CA PHE A 49 -13.64 4.99 -13.45
C PHE A 49 -14.17 5.31 -12.04
N TYR A 50 -13.29 5.14 -11.06
CA TYR A 50 -13.63 5.33 -9.67
C TYR A 50 -13.65 6.80 -9.28
N ASN A 51 -14.44 7.11 -8.27
CA ASN A 51 -14.46 8.41 -7.63
C ASN A 51 -13.08 8.72 -7.03
N PRO A 52 -12.38 9.76 -7.50
CA PRO A 52 -11.02 10.06 -7.02
C PRO A 52 -10.98 10.57 -5.57
N LYS A 53 -12.13 10.97 -5.02
CA LYS A 53 -12.26 11.40 -3.62
C LYS A 53 -12.89 10.34 -2.73
N ILE A 54 -13.02 9.10 -3.19
CA ILE A 54 -13.63 8.05 -2.39
C ILE A 54 -12.74 7.73 -1.17
N GLU A 55 -13.28 7.96 0.00
CA GLU A 55 -12.65 7.53 1.24
C GLU A 55 -13.01 6.07 1.52
N LEU A 56 -12.11 5.16 1.17
CA LEU A 56 -12.32 3.72 1.35
C LEU A 56 -12.09 3.24 2.80
N GLY A 57 -11.88 4.15 3.74
CA GLY A 57 -11.69 3.80 5.14
C GLY A 57 -12.81 2.92 5.71
N CYS A 58 -14.05 3.13 5.25
CA CYS A 58 -15.18 2.27 5.63
C CYS A 58 -15.10 0.86 5.05
N ALA A 59 -14.45 0.65 3.90
CA ALA A 59 -14.31 -0.67 3.28
C ALA A 59 -13.41 -1.63 4.09
N GLU A 60 -12.66 -1.12 5.05
CA GLU A 60 -11.81 -1.94 5.92
C GLU A 60 -12.60 -2.75 6.95
N TRP A 61 -13.75 -2.24 7.37
CA TRP A 61 -14.58 -2.86 8.42
C TRP A 61 -16.05 -3.04 8.01
N CYS A 62 -16.45 -2.59 6.82
CA CYS A 62 -17.83 -2.70 6.36
C CYS A 62 -18.11 -4.10 5.81
N GLN A 63 -19.14 -4.75 6.35
CA GLN A 63 -19.60 -6.08 5.89
C GLN A 63 -20.16 -6.09 4.45
N TYR A 64 -20.39 -4.92 3.85
CA TYR A 64 -20.92 -4.77 2.48
C TYR A 64 -19.86 -4.23 1.50
N ALA A 65 -18.59 -4.16 1.88
CA ALA A 65 -17.52 -3.61 1.06
C ALA A 65 -17.39 -4.35 -0.28
N ASP A 66 -17.59 -5.67 -0.29
CA ASP A 66 -17.58 -6.53 -1.47
C ASP A 66 -18.65 -6.16 -2.52
N LYS A 67 -19.77 -5.57 -2.09
CA LYS A 67 -20.85 -5.11 -2.97
C LYS A 67 -20.64 -3.68 -3.47
N CYS A 68 -20.08 -2.81 -2.62
CA CYS A 68 -19.87 -1.40 -2.96
C CYS A 68 -18.67 -1.21 -3.89
N VAL A 69 -17.55 -1.86 -3.61
CA VAL A 69 -16.27 -1.70 -4.33
C VAL A 69 -15.61 -3.07 -4.61
N PRO A 70 -16.29 -3.95 -5.37
CA PRO A 70 -15.89 -5.36 -5.48
C PRO A 70 -14.48 -5.56 -6.04
N GLU A 71 -14.06 -4.73 -7.00
CA GLU A 71 -12.72 -4.84 -7.59
C GLU A 71 -11.63 -4.39 -6.62
N LEU A 72 -11.80 -3.21 -6.01
CA LEU A 72 -10.87 -2.70 -5.00
C LEU A 72 -10.81 -3.60 -3.76
N PHE A 73 -11.95 -4.19 -3.38
CA PHE A 73 -12.00 -5.13 -2.27
C PHE A 73 -11.23 -6.42 -2.58
N LYS A 74 -11.35 -6.97 -3.79
CA LYS A 74 -10.58 -8.14 -4.25
C LYS A 74 -9.09 -7.86 -4.31
N GLU A 75 -8.70 -6.71 -4.86
CA GLU A 75 -7.29 -6.29 -4.91
C GLU A 75 -6.68 -6.15 -3.51
N LYS A 76 -7.43 -5.54 -2.59
CA LYS A 76 -7.01 -5.41 -1.19
C LYS A 76 -6.88 -6.77 -0.50
N GLN A 77 -7.85 -7.67 -0.68
CA GLN A 77 -7.78 -9.03 -0.16
C GLN A 77 -6.59 -9.80 -0.76
N ALA A 78 -6.38 -9.69 -2.06
CA ALA A 78 -5.25 -10.35 -2.72
C ALA A 78 -3.91 -9.83 -2.16
N MET A 79 -3.79 -8.52 -1.93
CA MET A 79 -2.61 -7.93 -1.32
C MET A 79 -2.40 -8.41 0.13
N GLN A 80 -3.45 -8.45 0.94
CA GLN A 80 -3.36 -8.94 2.33
C GLN A 80 -2.96 -10.42 2.36
N THR A 81 -3.56 -11.24 1.49
CA THR A 81 -3.22 -12.66 1.37
C THR A 81 -1.77 -12.85 0.94
N PHE A 82 -1.29 -12.09 -0.03
CA PHE A 82 0.10 -12.10 -0.48
C PHE A 82 1.06 -11.72 0.66
N LYS A 83 0.81 -10.59 1.34
CA LYS A 83 1.62 -10.17 2.50
C LYS A 83 1.68 -11.23 3.59
N GLN A 84 0.52 -11.83 3.93
CA GLN A 84 0.47 -12.84 4.99
C GLN A 84 1.25 -14.10 4.60
N ARG A 85 1.03 -14.63 3.41
CA ARG A 85 1.75 -15.82 2.92
C ARG A 85 3.26 -15.56 2.87
N LEU A 86 3.68 -14.38 2.40
CA LEU A 86 5.09 -14.02 2.33
C LEU A 86 5.70 -13.84 3.73
N LYS A 87 4.97 -13.23 4.67
CA LYS A 87 5.40 -13.09 6.07
C LYS A 87 5.59 -14.44 6.74
N ASP A 88 4.65 -15.36 6.58
CA ASP A 88 4.73 -16.70 7.17
C ASP A 88 5.98 -17.45 6.65
N ARG A 89 6.28 -17.33 5.35
CA ARG A 89 7.46 -17.93 4.75
C ARG A 89 8.76 -17.27 5.22
N ALA A 90 8.79 -15.95 5.29
CA ALA A 90 9.96 -15.20 5.78
C ALA A 90 10.29 -15.55 7.24
N LEU A 91 9.28 -15.65 8.10
CA LEU A 91 9.44 -16.09 9.49
C LEU A 91 9.95 -17.54 9.59
N GLY A 92 9.52 -18.40 8.65
CA GLY A 92 10.01 -19.79 8.56
C GLY A 92 11.51 -19.87 8.22
N LEU A 93 12.03 -18.94 7.40
CA LEU A 93 13.48 -18.89 7.09
C LEU A 93 14.32 -18.44 8.28
N ALA A 94 13.79 -17.59 9.13
CA ALA A 94 14.47 -17.06 10.31
C ALA A 94 14.00 -17.75 11.60
N ALA A 95 13.72 -19.06 11.53
CA ALA A 95 13.27 -19.85 12.67
C ALA A 95 14.28 -19.75 13.83
N GLY A 96 13.92 -19.01 14.90
CA GLY A 96 14.76 -18.79 16.07
C GLY A 96 15.00 -17.31 16.43
N ASP A 97 14.55 -16.37 15.63
CA ASP A 97 14.58 -14.93 15.97
C ASP A 97 13.21 -14.49 16.55
N PRO A 98 13.08 -14.40 17.88
CA PRO A 98 11.79 -14.08 18.52
C PRO A 98 11.33 -12.63 18.25
N ASP A 99 12.27 -11.73 17.94
CA ASP A 99 11.99 -10.32 17.76
C ASP A 99 11.67 -9.98 16.29
N LEU A 100 11.94 -10.89 15.36
CA LEU A 100 11.74 -10.65 13.92
C LEU A 100 10.29 -10.34 13.57
N ALA A 101 9.32 -11.05 14.15
CA ALA A 101 7.91 -10.82 13.85
C ALA A 101 7.49 -9.39 14.23
N ALA A 102 7.88 -8.93 15.42
CA ALA A 102 7.60 -7.59 15.90
C ALA A 102 8.32 -6.52 15.06
N HIS A 103 9.57 -6.80 14.66
CA HIS A 103 10.34 -5.92 13.77
C HIS A 103 9.66 -5.79 12.39
N LEU A 104 9.23 -6.91 11.79
CA LEU A 104 8.53 -6.89 10.50
C LEU A 104 7.20 -6.12 10.58
N ASP A 105 6.46 -6.26 11.67
CA ASP A 105 5.20 -5.52 11.86
C ASP A 105 5.43 -4.01 11.95
N ARG A 106 6.48 -3.57 12.64
CA ARG A 106 6.90 -2.15 12.67
C ARG A 106 7.29 -1.66 11.27
N CYS A 107 8.11 -2.41 10.56
CA CYS A 107 8.49 -2.08 9.18
C CYS A 107 7.27 -1.93 8.26
N LEU A 108 6.31 -2.85 8.34
CA LEU A 108 5.09 -2.78 7.52
C LEU A 108 4.19 -1.58 7.88
N ALA A 109 4.13 -1.19 9.15
CA ALA A 109 3.40 0.00 9.58
C ALA A 109 4.04 1.28 9.02
N LEU A 110 5.35 1.47 9.22
CA LEU A 110 6.12 2.60 8.69
C LEU A 110 6.02 2.67 7.16
N ALA A 111 6.19 1.54 6.47
CA ALA A 111 6.06 1.47 5.01
C ALA A 111 4.67 1.91 4.54
N THR A 112 3.61 1.57 5.27
CA THR A 112 2.25 1.98 4.92
C THR A 112 2.10 3.49 4.92
N ASP A 113 2.68 4.18 5.91
CA ASP A 113 2.61 5.64 6.01
C ASP A 113 3.49 6.32 4.95
N LEU A 114 4.69 5.81 4.69
CA LEU A 114 5.56 6.33 3.64
C LEU A 114 4.95 6.15 2.25
N LEU A 115 4.42 4.97 1.93
CA LEU A 115 3.77 4.69 0.65
C LEU A 115 2.56 5.58 0.38
N LYS A 116 1.76 5.89 1.40
CA LYS A 116 0.63 6.82 1.28
C LYS A 116 1.07 8.24 0.93
N ALA A 117 2.20 8.69 1.46
CA ALA A 117 2.68 10.06 1.32
C ALA A 117 3.58 10.28 0.11
N GLU A 118 4.44 9.32 -0.19
CA GLU A 118 5.51 9.45 -1.20
C GLU A 118 5.19 8.67 -2.50
N GLY A 119 4.19 7.78 -2.47
CA GLY A 119 3.90 6.86 -3.57
C GLY A 119 4.80 5.62 -3.55
N GLY A 120 4.95 4.98 -4.70
CA GLY A 120 5.69 3.73 -4.83
C GLY A 120 4.77 2.52 -5.00
N ASP A 121 5.36 1.35 -5.22
CA ASP A 121 4.63 0.11 -5.39
C ASP A 121 4.55 -0.67 -4.06
N PRO A 122 3.35 -0.81 -3.46
CA PRO A 122 3.18 -1.52 -2.20
C PRO A 122 3.58 -2.99 -2.27
N LYS A 123 3.40 -3.68 -3.41
CA LYS A 123 3.80 -5.08 -3.57
C LYS A 123 5.31 -5.21 -3.48
N VAL A 124 6.05 -4.31 -4.13
CA VAL A 124 7.51 -4.32 -4.14
C VAL A 124 8.06 -4.00 -2.75
N VAL A 125 7.61 -2.90 -2.14
CA VAL A 125 8.14 -2.44 -0.85
C VAL A 125 7.83 -3.44 0.27
N PHE A 126 6.58 -3.92 0.38
CA PHE A 126 6.23 -4.91 1.40
C PHE A 126 6.98 -6.23 1.21
N ALA A 127 7.12 -6.71 -0.04
CA ALA A 127 7.87 -7.93 -0.29
C ALA A 127 9.36 -7.78 0.05
N ALA A 128 10.00 -6.68 -0.32
CA ALA A 128 11.40 -6.41 0.03
C ALA A 128 11.60 -6.36 1.56
N LEU A 129 10.71 -5.68 2.30
CA LEU A 129 10.78 -5.62 3.77
C LEU A 129 10.60 -6.99 4.42
N LEU A 130 9.68 -7.80 3.92
CA LEU A 130 9.48 -9.15 4.45
C LEU A 130 10.66 -10.07 4.15
N LEU A 131 11.35 -9.86 3.03
CA LEU A 131 12.49 -10.67 2.58
C LEU A 131 13.86 -10.08 2.96
N GLN A 132 13.93 -9.03 3.77
CA GLN A 132 15.19 -8.33 4.13
C GLN A 132 16.28 -9.22 4.73
N LYS A 133 15.92 -10.35 5.33
CA LYS A 133 16.85 -11.33 5.92
C LYS A 133 17.14 -12.52 4.99
N ALA A 134 16.44 -12.64 3.86
CA ALA A 134 16.64 -13.71 2.90
C ALA A 134 17.82 -13.38 1.96
N SER A 135 18.57 -14.41 1.56
CA SER A 135 19.52 -14.23 0.44
C SER A 135 18.77 -13.93 -0.86
N PRO A 136 19.40 -13.29 -1.87
CA PRO A 136 18.75 -13.05 -3.16
C PRO A 136 18.19 -14.32 -3.83
N GLU A 137 18.85 -15.45 -3.64
CA GLU A 137 18.41 -16.75 -4.16
C GLU A 137 17.17 -17.25 -3.41
N GLN A 138 17.16 -17.18 -2.07
CA GLN A 138 16.00 -17.54 -1.25
C GLN A 138 14.82 -16.65 -1.55
N ALA A 139 15.04 -15.34 -1.68
CA ALA A 139 14.00 -14.39 -2.04
C ALA A 139 13.38 -14.71 -3.41
N GLY A 140 14.22 -14.99 -4.42
CA GLY A 140 13.78 -15.38 -5.75
C GLY A 140 12.93 -16.65 -5.74
N ASN A 141 13.38 -17.68 -5.02
CA ASN A 141 12.64 -18.94 -4.90
C ASN A 141 11.28 -18.76 -4.22
N LEU A 142 11.22 -17.97 -3.13
CA LEU A 142 9.95 -17.70 -2.44
C LEU A 142 8.97 -16.91 -3.30
N LEU A 143 9.44 -15.91 -4.04
CA LEU A 143 8.60 -15.14 -4.96
C LEU A 143 8.05 -16.02 -6.08
N ALA A 144 8.85 -16.96 -6.58
CA ALA A 144 8.41 -17.94 -7.58
C ALA A 144 7.38 -18.94 -7.01
N GLU A 145 7.59 -19.46 -5.79
CA GLU A 145 6.62 -20.32 -5.10
C GLU A 145 5.26 -19.63 -4.87
N LEU A 146 5.28 -18.31 -4.67
CA LEU A 146 4.07 -17.50 -4.48
C LEU A 146 3.45 -17.03 -5.79
N GLU A 147 3.96 -17.51 -6.92
CA GLU A 147 3.48 -17.16 -8.28
C GLU A 147 3.46 -15.64 -8.50
N THR A 148 4.47 -14.93 -7.95
CA THR A 148 4.57 -13.48 -8.06
C THR A 148 4.87 -13.09 -9.50
N GLU A 149 4.25 -12.03 -9.98
CA GLU A 149 4.48 -11.47 -11.31
C GLU A 149 5.99 -11.23 -11.57
N PRO A 150 6.53 -11.61 -12.74
CA PRO A 150 7.97 -11.52 -13.02
C PRO A 150 8.54 -10.11 -12.87
N GLU A 151 7.76 -9.07 -13.19
CA GLU A 151 8.15 -7.66 -13.05
C GLU A 151 8.29 -7.27 -11.58
N ILE A 152 7.31 -7.66 -10.74
CA ILE A 152 7.36 -7.43 -9.29
C ILE A 152 8.55 -8.17 -8.68
N SER A 153 8.75 -9.45 -9.04
CA SER A 153 9.87 -10.23 -8.54
C SER A 153 11.21 -9.59 -8.86
N ARG A 154 11.38 -9.07 -10.09
CA ARG A 154 12.58 -8.34 -10.51
C ARG A 154 12.80 -7.10 -9.66
N SER A 155 11.77 -6.26 -9.52
CA SER A 155 11.85 -5.01 -8.75
C SER A 155 12.15 -5.27 -7.26
N VAL A 156 11.59 -6.33 -6.67
CA VAL A 156 11.90 -6.74 -5.29
C VAL A 156 13.38 -7.13 -5.16
N LEU A 157 13.89 -7.92 -6.08
CA LEU A 157 15.30 -8.34 -6.05
C LEU A 157 16.27 -7.18 -6.31
N GLU A 158 15.88 -6.19 -7.11
CA GLU A 158 16.64 -4.95 -7.29
C GLU A 158 16.71 -4.15 -5.99
N VAL A 159 15.57 -3.93 -5.32
CA VAL A 159 15.53 -3.26 -4.01
C VAL A 159 16.37 -3.98 -2.95
N LEU A 160 16.31 -5.32 -2.90
CA LEU A 160 17.11 -6.10 -1.94
C LEU A 160 18.62 -6.05 -2.20
N ARG A 161 19.05 -5.83 -3.45
CA ARG A 161 20.47 -5.67 -3.79
C ARG A 161 21.02 -4.30 -3.44
N SER A 162 20.14 -3.31 -3.27
CA SER A 162 20.47 -1.91 -2.92
C SER A 162 21.66 -1.38 -3.70
N ASP A 163 21.48 -1.12 -5.00
CA ASP A 163 22.50 -0.44 -5.80
C ASP A 163 22.31 1.08 -5.66
N PRO A 164 23.24 1.81 -5.01
CA PRO A 164 23.13 3.25 -4.84
C PRO A 164 23.02 4.04 -6.15
N MET A 165 23.33 3.41 -7.29
CA MET A 165 23.28 4.03 -8.61
C MET A 165 21.89 3.92 -9.27
N THR A 166 21.00 3.06 -8.78
CA THR A 166 19.65 2.85 -9.34
C THR A 166 18.56 3.31 -8.38
N SER A 167 18.71 4.49 -7.85
CA SER A 167 17.83 5.10 -6.86
C SER A 167 16.40 5.28 -7.40
N ASN A 168 15.48 4.43 -6.97
CA ASN A 168 14.04 4.57 -7.24
C ASN A 168 13.26 4.75 -5.93
N ILE A 169 12.01 5.21 -6.03
CA ILE A 169 11.19 5.51 -4.85
C ILE A 169 10.96 4.31 -3.95
N ASN A 170 10.83 3.09 -4.50
CA ASN A 170 10.64 1.88 -3.72
C ASN A 170 11.87 1.56 -2.86
N GLU A 171 13.07 1.77 -3.42
CA GLU A 171 14.33 1.59 -2.69
C GLU A 171 14.50 2.63 -1.59
N HIS A 172 14.20 3.91 -1.88
CA HIS A 172 14.23 4.97 -0.87
C HIS A 172 13.31 4.65 0.32
N ILE A 173 12.06 4.25 0.04
CA ILE A 173 11.10 3.87 1.09
C ILE A 173 11.62 2.66 1.87
N TYR A 174 12.15 1.65 1.19
CA TYR A 174 12.71 0.46 1.83
C TYR A 174 13.84 0.82 2.81
N GLN A 175 14.81 1.63 2.39
CA GLN A 175 15.94 2.05 3.21
C GLN A 175 15.51 2.93 4.38
N ASP A 176 14.59 3.88 4.13
CA ASP A 176 14.05 4.77 5.16
C ASP A 176 13.30 4.00 6.24
N VAL A 177 12.49 2.99 5.84
CA VAL A 177 11.77 2.13 6.79
C VAL A 177 12.73 1.38 7.68
N LEU A 178 13.78 0.77 7.13
CA LEU A 178 14.78 0.04 7.91
C LEU A 178 15.50 0.98 8.90
N THR A 179 15.89 2.16 8.42
CA THR A 179 16.56 3.18 9.26
C THR A 179 15.66 3.66 10.41
N LEU A 180 14.39 3.93 10.15
CA LEU A 180 13.43 4.35 11.16
C LEU A 180 13.15 3.23 12.17
N ALA A 181 12.93 2.00 11.70
CA ALA A 181 12.69 0.85 12.57
C ALA A 181 13.88 0.54 13.50
N ASP A 182 15.11 0.71 13.00
CA ASP A 182 16.33 0.55 13.80
C ASP A 182 16.45 1.66 14.88
N ARG A 183 16.14 2.91 14.54
CA ARG A 183 16.12 4.03 15.51
C ARG A 183 15.12 3.81 16.63
N GLU A 184 13.91 3.38 16.31
CA GLU A 184 12.87 3.06 17.31
C GLU A 184 13.26 1.91 18.23
N SER A 185 14.12 1.01 17.77
CA SER A 185 14.67 -0.10 18.55
C SER A 185 15.91 0.25 19.38
N GLY A 186 16.30 1.54 19.42
CA GLY A 186 17.49 2.03 20.13
C GLY A 186 18.81 1.79 19.37
N GLY A 187 18.74 1.38 18.12
CA GLY A 187 19.88 1.28 17.21
C GLY A 187 20.33 2.67 16.77
N GLY A 188 21.59 3.02 17.06
CA GLY A 188 22.15 4.36 16.78
C GLY A 188 22.50 4.60 15.29
N GLY A 189 21.79 4.02 14.34
CA GLY A 189 22.05 4.14 12.90
C GLY A 189 21.86 5.58 12.40
N ALA A 190 22.98 6.24 12.06
CA ALA A 190 22.99 7.58 11.46
C ALA A 190 22.83 7.55 9.93
N ALA A 191 22.19 6.51 9.36
CA ALA A 191 21.96 6.44 7.93
C ALA A 191 21.10 7.63 7.46
N PRO A 192 21.38 8.22 6.29
CA PRO A 192 20.57 9.31 5.75
C PRO A 192 19.18 8.82 5.40
N LEU A 193 18.18 9.70 5.57
CA LEU A 193 16.82 9.46 5.16
C LEU A 193 16.57 10.13 3.80
N HIS A 194 15.97 9.40 2.88
CA HIS A 194 15.82 9.79 1.48
C HIS A 194 14.52 10.53 1.21
N THR A 195 13.42 10.14 1.88
CA THR A 195 12.11 10.74 1.66
C THR A 195 11.81 11.86 2.66
N ARG A 196 11.01 12.84 2.24
CA ARG A 196 10.60 13.94 3.11
C ARG A 196 9.74 13.48 4.29
N THR A 197 8.92 12.47 4.06
CA THR A 197 8.05 11.92 5.10
C THR A 197 8.86 11.20 6.17
N ALA A 198 9.88 10.41 5.79
CA ALA A 198 10.78 9.76 6.74
C ALA A 198 11.54 10.78 7.59
N GLN A 199 12.05 11.87 6.99
CA GLN A 199 12.71 12.95 7.71
C GLN A 199 11.79 13.59 8.75
N ARG A 200 10.52 13.87 8.40
CA ARG A 200 9.53 14.43 9.35
C ARG A 200 9.17 13.45 10.47
N LEU A 201 9.16 12.15 10.20
CA LEU A 201 8.90 11.14 11.24
C LEU A 201 10.07 11.07 12.21
N ALA A 202 11.30 11.13 11.73
CA ALA A 202 12.49 11.13 12.58
C ALA A 202 12.60 12.37 13.48
N ASP A 203 12.10 13.54 13.04
CA ASP A 203 12.11 14.78 13.83
C ASP A 203 11.08 14.80 14.98
N LYS A 204 10.15 13.83 15.01
CA LYS A 204 9.11 13.72 16.04
C LYS A 204 9.48 12.79 17.21
N HIS A 205 10.54 12.02 17.05
CA HIS A 205 11.07 11.08 18.03
C HIS A 205 12.45 11.49 18.54
#